data_5f1ba7303c7b4e572fb15867dc91fb29
#
_entry.id   5f1ba7303c7b4e572fb15867dc91fb29
#
_cell.length_a   1.000
_cell.length_b   1.000
_cell.length_c   1.000
_cell.angle_alpha   90.00
_cell.angle_beta   90.00
_cell.angle_gamma   90.00
#
_symmetry.space_group_name_H-M   'P 1'
#
loop_
_entity.id
_entity.type
_entity.pdbx_description
1 polymer ?
#
loop_
_entity_poly.entity_id
_entity_poly.type
_entity_poly.pdbx_seq_one_letter_code
_entity_poly.pdbx_strand_id
1 'polypeptide(L)'
;MSSESQELKFRDPEQGRRLGERLSALVAEIGRDPISVMHVCGSHEQAIARFGLRHRFPRALDVVMGPGCPVCITDVPEVDEGVALALSGVRVCTYGDMIRVPGTQKSLADAQAQTPGPGAAGNSRF
;
A
#
# COMPACT_ATOMS: atom_id res chain seq x y z
N MET A 1 -5.63 4.18 -32.88
CA MET A 1 -5.74 3.71 -31.47
C MET A 1 -6.71 4.65 -30.80
N SER A 2 -7.87 4.17 -30.37
CA SER A 2 -8.93 4.99 -29.80
C SER A 2 -8.52 5.57 -28.44
N SER A 3 -9.04 6.75 -28.09
CA SER A 3 -8.80 7.42 -26.80
C SER A 3 -9.13 6.54 -25.58
N GLU A 4 -10.16 5.69 -25.69
CA GLU A 4 -10.54 4.69 -24.67
C GLU A 4 -9.43 3.69 -24.32
N SER A 5 -8.65 3.25 -25.30
CA SER A 5 -7.56 2.28 -25.05
C SER A 5 -6.37 2.90 -24.33
N GLN A 6 -6.22 4.22 -24.35
CA GLN A 6 -5.21 4.96 -23.59
C GLN A 6 -5.64 5.21 -22.14
N GLU A 7 -6.92 5.49 -21.94
CA GLU A 7 -7.51 5.72 -20.62
C GLU A 7 -7.39 4.48 -19.71
N LEU A 8 -7.68 3.30 -20.26
CA LEU A 8 -7.53 2.02 -19.55
C LEU A 8 -6.08 1.65 -19.21
N LYS A 9 -5.09 2.29 -19.84
CA LYS A 9 -3.66 2.03 -19.55
C LYS A 9 -3.08 2.97 -18.49
N PHE A 10 -3.82 3.93 -17.98
CA PHE A 10 -3.37 4.95 -17.03
C PHE A 10 -2.05 5.62 -17.47
N ARG A 11 -1.91 5.89 -18.78
CA ARG A 11 -0.68 6.42 -19.40
C ARG A 11 -0.92 7.70 -20.17
N ASP A 12 -1.88 8.48 -19.73
CA ASP A 12 -2.15 9.79 -20.30
C ASP A 12 -1.14 10.82 -19.78
N PRO A 13 -0.29 11.40 -20.66
CA PRO A 13 0.71 12.38 -20.27
C PRO A 13 0.08 13.70 -19.76
N GLU A 14 -1.08 14.08 -20.27
CA GLU A 14 -1.78 15.28 -19.81
C GLU A 14 -2.34 15.11 -18.40
N GLN A 15 -2.95 13.97 -18.11
CA GLN A 15 -3.34 13.62 -16.73
C GLN A 15 -2.13 13.58 -15.81
N GLY A 16 -1.03 12.99 -16.26
CA GLY A 16 0.22 12.95 -15.49
C GLY A 16 0.75 14.33 -15.15
N ARG A 17 0.67 15.28 -16.09
CA ARG A 17 1.07 16.67 -15.86
C ARG A 17 0.19 17.35 -14.81
N ARG A 18 -1.14 17.26 -14.99
CA ARG A 18 -2.12 17.83 -14.04
C ARG A 18 -1.97 17.28 -12.63
N LEU A 19 -1.75 15.97 -12.49
CA LEU A 19 -1.51 15.34 -11.19
C LEU A 19 -0.21 15.84 -10.56
N GLY A 20 0.86 16.02 -11.35
CA GLY A 20 2.13 16.57 -10.88
C GLY A 20 1.99 18.00 -10.37
N GLU A 21 1.25 18.85 -11.09
CA GLU A 21 0.96 20.24 -10.67
C GLU A 21 0.15 20.27 -9.36
N ARG A 22 -0.89 19.43 -9.27
CA ARG A 22 -1.71 19.31 -8.06
C ARG A 22 -0.90 18.79 -6.87
N LEU A 23 -0.04 17.82 -7.10
CA LEU A 23 0.86 17.29 -6.06
C LEU A 23 1.80 18.38 -5.55
N SER A 24 2.38 19.16 -6.45
CA SER A 24 3.27 20.28 -6.07
C SER A 24 2.54 21.34 -5.25
N ALA A 25 1.30 21.66 -5.60
CA ALA A 25 0.47 22.59 -4.85
C ALA A 25 0.14 22.05 -3.44
N LEU A 26 -0.24 20.77 -3.32
CA LEU A 26 -0.53 20.14 -2.02
C LEU A 26 0.71 20.08 -1.12
N VAL A 27 1.87 19.74 -1.67
CA VAL A 27 3.12 19.70 -0.92
C VAL A 27 3.49 21.09 -0.40
N ALA A 28 3.29 22.13 -1.20
CA ALA A 28 3.50 23.51 -0.78
C ALA A 28 2.51 23.94 0.31
N GLU A 29 1.25 23.53 0.21
CA GLU A 29 0.21 23.83 1.22
C GLU A 29 0.51 23.17 2.58
N ILE A 30 1.01 21.94 2.58
CA ILE A 30 1.41 21.23 3.81
C ILE A 30 2.56 21.95 4.52
N GLY A 31 3.44 22.62 3.79
CA GLY A 31 4.51 23.46 4.34
C GLY A 31 5.57 22.71 5.15
N ARG A 32 5.70 21.38 4.96
CA ARG A 32 6.76 20.56 5.56
C ARG A 32 7.84 20.26 4.53
N ASP A 33 9.09 20.25 4.97
CA ASP A 33 10.24 19.88 4.14
C ASP A 33 11.27 19.10 5.00
N PRO A 34 11.51 17.79 4.71
CA PRO A 34 10.84 16.98 3.72
C PRO A 34 9.51 16.37 4.18
N ILE A 35 8.66 16.02 3.21
CA ILE A 35 7.53 15.10 3.40
C ILE A 35 8.00 13.75 2.89
N SER A 36 8.16 12.76 3.76
CA SER A 36 8.54 11.41 3.37
C SER A 36 7.31 10.53 3.17
N VAL A 37 7.24 9.88 2.01
CA VAL A 37 6.21 8.90 1.67
C VAL A 37 6.89 7.58 1.27
N MET A 38 6.59 6.52 2.01
CA MET A 38 7.11 5.19 1.70
C MET A 38 6.06 4.37 0.95
N HIS A 39 6.44 3.82 -0.19
CA HIS A 39 5.65 2.81 -0.87
C HIS A 39 6.21 1.41 -0.58
N VAL A 40 5.35 0.43 -0.41
CA VAL A 40 5.76 -0.91 0.05
C VAL A 40 6.05 -1.91 -1.08
N CYS A 41 5.64 -1.64 -2.31
CA CYS A 41 5.69 -2.62 -3.39
C CYS A 41 6.75 -2.30 -4.43
N GLY A 42 7.55 -3.32 -4.80
CA GLY A 42 8.58 -3.20 -5.83
C GLY A 42 8.03 -2.81 -7.22
N SER A 43 6.79 -3.16 -7.53
CA SER A 43 6.14 -2.74 -8.78
C SER A 43 5.91 -1.22 -8.84
N HIS A 44 5.72 -0.57 -7.69
CA HIS A 44 5.65 0.90 -7.61
C HIS A 44 7.00 1.51 -7.94
N GLU A 45 8.10 0.98 -7.38
CA GLU A 45 9.45 1.46 -7.69
C GLU A 45 9.78 1.25 -9.18
N GLN A 46 9.40 0.10 -9.73
CA GLN A 46 9.58 -0.16 -11.16
C GLN A 46 8.85 0.89 -12.03
N ALA A 47 7.64 1.28 -11.66
CA ALA A 47 6.90 2.32 -12.37
C ALA A 47 7.54 3.70 -12.19
N ILE A 48 7.96 4.05 -10.98
CA ILE A 48 8.65 5.30 -10.66
C ILE A 48 9.93 5.43 -11.49
N ALA A 49 10.75 4.38 -11.54
CA ALA A 49 11.99 4.35 -12.31
C ALA A 49 11.72 4.38 -13.81
N ARG A 50 10.82 3.52 -14.30
CA ARG A 50 10.51 3.39 -15.74
C ARG A 50 10.00 4.69 -16.36
N PHE A 51 9.20 5.45 -15.63
CA PHE A 51 8.61 6.70 -16.12
C PHE A 51 9.32 7.95 -15.63
N GLY A 52 10.45 7.80 -14.91
CA GLY A 52 11.24 8.92 -14.40
C GLY A 52 10.46 9.82 -13.45
N LEU A 53 9.52 9.28 -12.67
CA LEU A 53 8.60 10.07 -11.86
C LEU A 53 9.31 10.87 -10.76
N ARG A 54 10.46 10.41 -10.26
CA ARG A 54 11.24 11.15 -9.24
C ARG A 54 11.63 12.55 -9.71
N HIS A 55 11.90 12.74 -11.00
CA HIS A 55 12.22 14.05 -11.56
C HIS A 55 11.04 15.00 -11.67
N ARG A 56 9.82 14.46 -11.51
CA ARG A 56 8.57 15.24 -11.54
C ARG A 56 8.02 15.54 -10.16
N PHE A 57 8.57 14.92 -9.13
CA PHE A 57 8.17 15.18 -7.76
C PHE A 57 8.75 16.51 -7.27
N PRO A 58 7.99 17.31 -6.47
CA PRO A 58 8.53 18.50 -5.83
C PRO A 58 9.68 18.11 -4.88
N ARG A 59 10.68 18.99 -4.75
CA ARG A 59 11.88 18.71 -3.93
C ARG A 59 11.58 18.39 -2.47
N ALA A 60 10.52 18.97 -1.92
CA ALA A 60 10.09 18.72 -0.55
C ALA A 60 9.40 17.35 -0.37
N LEU A 61 9.15 16.60 -1.47
CA LEU A 61 8.57 15.25 -1.40
C LEU A 61 9.67 14.21 -1.59
N ASP A 62 9.97 13.49 -0.53
CA ASP A 62 10.88 12.34 -0.53
C ASP A 62 10.08 11.04 -0.64
N VAL A 63 10.19 10.36 -1.78
CA VAL A 63 9.52 9.08 -2.01
C VAL A 63 10.52 7.96 -1.86
N VAL A 64 10.38 7.20 -0.78
CA VAL A 64 11.29 6.11 -0.42
C VAL A 64 10.69 4.75 -0.72
N MET A 65 11.54 3.83 -1.15
CA MET A 65 11.15 2.43 -1.33
C MET A 65 11.11 1.73 0.02
N GLY A 66 10.01 1.05 0.29
CA GLY A 66 9.86 0.19 1.47
C GLY A 66 10.47 -1.20 1.28
N PRO A 67 10.22 -2.10 2.23
CA PRO A 67 10.87 -3.42 2.29
C PRO A 67 10.45 -4.39 1.18
N GLY A 68 9.39 -4.10 0.45
CA GLY A 68 8.82 -4.97 -0.58
C GLY A 68 7.33 -5.24 -0.39
N CYS A 69 6.79 -6.14 -1.21
CA CYS A 69 5.40 -6.55 -1.10
C CYS A 69 5.19 -7.41 0.17
N PRO A 70 4.26 -7.05 1.08
CA PRO A 70 4.00 -7.83 2.30
C PRO A 70 3.73 -9.31 2.02
N VAL A 71 2.98 -9.62 0.95
CA VAL A 71 2.70 -11.01 0.55
C VAL A 71 3.97 -11.77 0.15
N CYS A 72 4.98 -11.07 -0.40
CA CYS A 72 6.20 -11.68 -0.91
C CYS A 72 7.29 -11.85 0.16
N ILE A 73 7.25 -11.04 1.21
CA ILE A 73 8.32 -10.98 2.23
C ILE A 73 7.90 -11.54 3.58
N THR A 74 6.60 -11.77 3.81
CA THR A 74 6.09 -12.32 5.06
C THR A 74 6.11 -13.85 5.00
N ASP A 75 6.89 -14.45 5.88
CA ASP A 75 7.02 -15.90 5.98
C ASP A 75 5.85 -16.54 6.73
N VAL A 76 5.65 -17.86 6.53
CA VAL A 76 4.59 -18.63 7.20
C VAL A 76 4.63 -18.48 8.72
N PRO A 77 5.80 -18.55 9.41
CA PRO A 77 5.89 -18.33 10.85
C PRO A 77 5.37 -16.96 11.30
N GLU A 78 5.60 -15.90 10.52
CA GLU A 78 5.12 -14.54 10.82
C GLU A 78 3.58 -14.45 10.67
N VAL A 79 3.02 -15.19 9.70
CA VAL A 79 1.56 -15.31 9.57
C VAL A 79 0.99 -16.04 10.77
N ASP A 80 1.62 -17.14 11.22
CA ASP A 80 1.21 -17.92 12.40
C ASP A 80 1.27 -17.06 13.67
N GLU A 81 2.30 -16.24 13.84
CA GLU A 81 2.43 -15.29 14.96
C GLU A 81 1.28 -14.27 14.93
N GLY A 82 0.99 -13.68 13.75
CA GLY A 82 -0.13 -12.78 13.58
C GLY A 82 -1.48 -13.42 13.93
N VAL A 83 -1.68 -14.68 13.55
CA VAL A 83 -2.86 -15.48 13.90
C VAL A 83 -2.94 -15.71 15.41
N ALA A 84 -1.84 -16.10 16.05
CA ALA A 84 -1.78 -16.31 17.50
C ALA A 84 -2.09 -15.02 18.27
N LEU A 85 -1.54 -13.90 17.85
CA LEU A 85 -1.83 -12.58 18.42
C LEU A 85 -3.31 -12.23 18.28
N ALA A 86 -3.90 -12.43 17.10
CA ALA A 86 -5.32 -12.17 16.85
C ALA A 86 -6.22 -13.04 17.77
N LEU A 87 -5.91 -14.32 17.90
CA LEU A 87 -6.64 -15.24 18.77
C LEU A 87 -6.48 -14.90 20.26
N SER A 88 -5.38 -14.28 20.66
CA SER A 88 -5.16 -13.80 22.04
C SER A 88 -5.87 -12.47 22.35
N GLY A 89 -6.61 -11.91 21.39
CA GLY A 89 -7.37 -10.66 21.53
C GLY A 89 -6.59 -9.39 21.19
N VAL A 90 -5.37 -9.52 20.67
CA VAL A 90 -4.59 -8.37 20.16
C VAL A 90 -5.18 -7.92 18.83
N ARG A 91 -5.33 -6.62 18.65
CA ARG A 91 -5.75 -6.04 17.36
C ARG A 91 -4.61 -6.11 16.37
N VAL A 92 -4.75 -6.94 15.34
CA VAL A 92 -3.80 -7.07 14.23
C VAL A 92 -4.29 -6.21 13.04
N CYS A 93 -3.44 -5.31 12.57
CA CYS A 93 -3.67 -4.51 11.37
C CYS A 93 -2.80 -5.03 10.24
N THR A 94 -3.41 -5.28 9.07
CA THR A 94 -2.71 -5.83 7.92
C THR A 94 -3.36 -5.36 6.62
N TYR A 95 -2.69 -5.61 5.50
CA TYR A 95 -3.26 -5.38 4.17
C TYR A 95 -4.35 -6.40 3.86
N GLY A 96 -5.35 -6.00 3.05
CA GLY A 96 -6.52 -6.83 2.77
C GLY A 96 -6.22 -8.15 2.08
N ASP A 97 -5.17 -8.22 1.27
CA ASP A 97 -4.69 -9.44 0.63
C ASP A 97 -3.98 -10.38 1.61
N MET A 98 -3.30 -9.84 2.63
CA MET A 98 -2.64 -10.65 3.67
C MET A 98 -3.62 -11.40 4.57
N ILE A 99 -4.84 -10.93 4.73
CA ILE A 99 -5.86 -11.57 5.59
C ILE A 99 -6.09 -13.04 5.18
N ARG A 100 -5.98 -13.35 3.88
CA ARG A 100 -6.24 -14.68 3.33
C ARG A 100 -4.99 -15.52 3.10
N VAL A 101 -3.81 -14.98 3.39
CA VAL A 101 -2.57 -15.74 3.27
C VAL A 101 -2.61 -16.88 4.29
N PRO A 102 -2.41 -18.14 3.85
CA PRO A 102 -2.43 -19.28 4.75
C PRO A 102 -1.17 -19.32 5.62
N GLY A 103 -1.35 -19.44 6.92
CA GLY A 103 -0.33 -19.90 7.83
C GLY A 103 -0.22 -21.44 7.81
N THR A 104 0.46 -22.02 8.80
CA THR A 104 0.59 -23.49 8.94
C THR A 104 -0.76 -24.18 9.08
N GLN A 105 -1.69 -23.59 9.83
CA GLN A 105 -2.99 -24.19 10.11
C GLN A 105 -4.17 -23.26 9.74
N LYS A 106 -3.99 -21.97 9.88
CA LYS A 106 -5.06 -20.98 9.76
C LYS A 106 -4.52 -19.71 9.10
N SER A 107 -5.44 -18.96 8.50
CA SER A 107 -5.20 -17.58 8.08
C SER A 107 -5.72 -16.59 9.13
N LEU A 108 -5.39 -15.31 8.96
CA LEU A 108 -6.00 -14.25 9.77
C LEU A 108 -7.52 -14.15 9.57
N ALA A 109 -8.03 -14.48 8.39
CA ALA A 109 -9.47 -14.55 8.13
C ALA A 109 -10.15 -15.63 8.99
N ASP A 110 -9.50 -16.80 9.14
CA ASP A 110 -10.01 -17.88 9.99
C ASP A 110 -9.97 -17.49 11.47
N ALA A 111 -8.93 -16.80 11.90
CA ALA A 111 -8.83 -16.26 13.27
C ALA A 111 -9.92 -15.23 13.54
N GLN A 112 -10.18 -14.34 12.60
CA GLN A 112 -11.25 -13.34 12.68
C GLN A 112 -12.63 -13.98 12.84
N ALA A 113 -12.90 -15.04 12.10
CA ALA A 113 -14.18 -15.76 12.19
C ALA A 113 -14.39 -16.46 13.55
N GLN A 114 -13.32 -16.80 14.27
CA GLN A 114 -13.33 -17.47 15.56
C GLN A 114 -13.39 -16.52 16.75
N THR A 115 -13.14 -15.24 16.53
CA THR A 115 -13.11 -14.22 17.59
C THR A 115 -14.30 -13.25 17.41
N PRO A 116 -15.53 -13.60 17.81
CA PRO A 116 -16.67 -12.72 17.73
C PRO A 116 -16.58 -11.65 18.84
N GLY A 117 -15.85 -10.58 18.58
CA GLY A 117 -15.74 -9.46 19.49
C GLY A 117 -16.05 -8.13 18.78
N PRO A 118 -16.43 -7.07 19.49
CA PRO A 118 -16.76 -5.77 18.90
C PRO A 118 -15.58 -5.08 18.16
N GLY A 119 -14.42 -5.74 18.11
CA GLY A 119 -13.26 -5.31 17.32
C GLY A 119 -12.99 -6.14 16.07
N ALA A 120 -13.69 -7.26 15.88
CA ALA A 120 -13.55 -8.14 14.73
C ALA A 120 -14.36 -7.69 13.49
N ALA A 121 -15.16 -6.64 13.61
CA ALA A 121 -15.74 -5.98 12.46
C ALA A 121 -14.59 -5.31 11.71
N GLY A 122 -14.01 -6.06 10.78
CA GLY A 122 -12.98 -5.62 9.87
C GLY A 122 -13.42 -4.36 9.16
N ASN A 123 -13.05 -3.24 9.72
CA ASN A 123 -13.09 -1.99 9.01
C ASN A 123 -11.73 -1.88 8.31
N SER A 124 -11.57 -2.65 7.23
CA SER A 124 -10.60 -2.33 6.19
C SER A 124 -11.05 -1.02 5.54
N ARG A 125 -10.85 0.07 6.24
CA ARG A 125 -10.86 1.39 5.63
C ARG A 125 -9.41 1.71 5.30
N PHE A 126 -9.12 1.55 4.03
CA PHE A 126 -7.98 2.17 3.39
C PHE A 126 -8.20 3.67 3.26
#